data_5ea346d0f5c124269d6ccacfe69504b2
#
_entry.id   5ea346d0f5c124269d6ccacfe69504b2
#
_cell.length_a   1.000
_cell.length_b   1.000
_cell.length_c   1.000
_cell.angle_alpha   90.00
_cell.angle_beta   90.00
_cell.angle_gamma   90.00
#
_symmetry.space_group_name_H-M   'P 1'
#
loop_
_entity.id
_entity.type
_entity.pdbx_description
1 polymer ?
#
loop_
_entity_poly.entity_id
_entity_poly.type
_entity_poly.pdbx_seq_one_letter_code
_entity_poly.pdbx_strand_id
1 'polypeptide(L)'
;MGEVGRVGRLVAVLGLGAVLLLAGCGNDDGAGVRSEGTASGSGTGSGSGTGSGSGLASQDLSGTTTDQQVLKAVADYKAWVVAEVDALVADTAKFTDAVRDGDLAEAKKQYAPSRVRWERIEPIAGLVEEIDGKVDARVDDFEGVTDPAFTGWHRLEYHLWEKGSTSGTKQFADQLDKDIATLDQQIQGLEFPPAAVALGPAELIEEVSEGKITGEEDRYSRTDLWDFDANVDGSRKLFELLTPALQAKDAALTAEIAAGFAAVDKSLAEYENAGGTFDPYTALQAGDKTRMQAELASLSEDLAKIPGVLGLKG
;
A
#
# COMPACT_ATOMS: atom_id res chain seq x y z
N MET A 1 -14.30 55.62 33.52
CA MET A 1 -14.21 55.25 34.94
C MET A 1 -14.23 53.75 34.99
N GLY A 2 -13.25 53.03 35.33
CA GLY A 2 -11.91 53.20 35.90
C GLY A 2 -11.09 52.02 35.51
N GLU A 3 -9.96 52.28 35.23
CA GLU A 3 -8.66 51.70 35.19
C GLU A 3 -8.27 50.81 36.38
N VAL A 4 -7.12 50.17 36.19
CA VAL A 4 -6.12 49.61 37.10
C VAL A 4 -6.18 48.06 37.20
N GLY A 5 -5.17 47.29 36.98
CA GLY A 5 -3.73 47.51 36.77
C GLY A 5 -2.97 46.19 36.77
N ARG A 6 -1.84 46.23 36.13
CA ARG A 6 -0.68 45.33 36.10
C ARG A 6 -0.43 44.50 37.36
N VAL A 7 0.18 43.32 37.23
CA VAL A 7 1.55 43.00 37.67
C VAL A 7 2.03 41.68 37.06
N GLY A 8 3.21 41.71 36.46
CA GLY A 8 3.97 40.60 35.93
C GLY A 8 4.83 39.90 37.00
N ARG A 9 5.23 38.68 36.70
CA ARG A 9 6.44 38.10 37.28
C ARG A 9 7.13 37.17 36.29
N LEU A 10 8.26 37.62 35.79
CA LEU A 10 9.32 36.80 35.23
C LEU A 10 9.96 35.98 36.37
N VAL A 11 10.21 34.71 36.13
CA VAL A 11 11.25 33.97 36.84
C VAL A 11 12.05 33.17 35.83
N ALA A 12 13.27 33.62 35.62
CA ALA A 12 14.33 32.87 34.95
C ALA A 12 15.05 32.03 36.01
N VAL A 13 15.28 30.76 35.73
CA VAL A 13 16.26 29.95 36.47
C VAL A 13 17.20 29.29 35.47
N LEU A 14 18.44 29.77 35.51
CA LEU A 14 19.64 29.15 34.95
C LEU A 14 20.06 28.00 35.89
N GLY A 15 20.43 26.88 35.31
CA GLY A 15 21.07 25.76 36.01
C GLY A 15 22.11 25.08 35.11
N LEU A 16 23.36 25.34 35.47
CA LEU A 16 24.60 24.85 34.87
C LEU A 16 24.83 23.36 35.14
N GLY A 17 25.41 22.65 34.16
CA GLY A 17 26.64 21.88 34.34
C GLY A 17 26.52 20.41 34.75
N ALA A 18 27.03 19.54 33.92
CA ALA A 18 28.24 18.75 34.22
C ALA A 18 28.54 17.75 33.09
N VAL A 19 29.67 17.94 32.44
CA VAL A 19 30.38 16.99 31.59
C VAL A 19 31.12 16.02 32.50
N LEU A 20 31.00 14.73 32.28
CA LEU A 20 31.89 13.71 32.82
C LEU A 20 32.45 12.85 31.72
N LEU A 21 33.70 13.13 31.38
CA LEU A 21 34.56 12.24 30.60
C LEU A 21 35.15 11.21 31.56
N LEU A 22 35.07 9.94 31.19
CA LEU A 22 35.91 8.88 31.77
C LEU A 22 36.53 8.11 30.62
N ALA A 23 37.83 8.32 30.45
CA ALA A 23 38.73 7.51 29.71
C ALA A 23 39.20 6.31 30.60
N GLY A 24 39.28 5.14 29.98
CA GLY A 24 39.85 3.96 30.61
C GLY A 24 40.55 3.11 29.55
N CYS A 25 41.87 3.15 29.52
CA CYS A 25 42.75 2.28 28.73
C CYS A 25 43.02 0.96 29.47
N GLY A 26 43.36 -0.08 28.71
CA GLY A 26 43.97 -1.33 29.19
C GLY A 26 43.97 -2.39 28.10
N ASN A 27 45.02 -2.53 27.41
CA ASN A 27 46.04 -3.56 27.05
C ASN A 27 45.71 -4.99 27.54
N ASP A 28 46.05 -6.09 26.90
CA ASP A 28 46.97 -6.50 25.80
C ASP A 28 46.72 -7.99 25.45
N ASP A 29 47.26 -8.35 24.28
CA ASP A 29 47.87 -9.62 23.87
C ASP A 29 47.04 -10.80 23.32
N GLY A 30 47.39 -11.12 22.05
CA GLY A 30 47.67 -12.47 21.66
C GLY A 30 47.26 -12.95 20.27
N ALA A 31 48.19 -12.85 19.28
CA ALA A 31 48.44 -13.76 18.14
C ALA A 31 47.24 -14.22 17.26
N GLY A 32 47.03 -13.81 16.03
CA GLY A 32 47.85 -14.07 14.84
C GLY A 32 47.32 -15.24 14.02
N VAL A 33 46.70 -14.98 12.83
CA VAL A 33 47.02 -15.63 11.54
C VAL A 33 46.37 -14.80 10.40
N ARG A 34 47.20 -14.52 9.39
CA ARG A 34 46.84 -13.83 8.15
C ARG A 34 46.07 -14.73 7.21
N SER A 35 45.11 -14.13 6.48
CA SER A 35 44.84 -14.48 5.08
C SER A 35 44.37 -13.26 4.34
N GLU A 36 45.08 -12.91 3.29
CA GLU A 36 44.75 -11.79 2.39
C GLU A 36 43.60 -12.14 1.47
N GLY A 37 42.69 -11.18 1.26
CA GLY A 37 41.67 -11.25 0.23
C GLY A 37 41.17 -9.85 -0.03
N THR A 38 41.78 -9.21 -1.04
CA THR A 38 41.38 -7.93 -1.60
C THR A 38 39.97 -8.00 -2.19
N ALA A 39 39.04 -7.12 -1.72
CA ALA A 39 37.89 -6.69 -2.50
C ALA A 39 37.54 -5.28 -2.08
N SER A 40 37.79 -4.37 -2.99
CA SER A 40 37.32 -2.99 -3.03
C SER A 40 35.81 -3.00 -3.14
N GLY A 41 35.08 -2.45 -2.19
CA GLY A 41 33.65 -2.27 -2.23
C GLY A 41 33.31 -0.85 -1.84
N SER A 42 33.06 0.01 -2.83
CA SER A 42 32.42 1.31 -2.68
C SER A 42 31.06 1.12 -2.00
N GLY A 43 30.91 1.60 -0.79
CA GLY A 43 29.61 1.74 -0.16
C GLY A 43 28.89 2.96 -0.72
N THR A 44 28.00 2.76 -1.66
CA THR A 44 26.95 3.72 -2.00
C THR A 44 25.77 3.45 -1.06
N GLY A 45 25.43 4.44 -0.24
CA GLY A 45 24.23 4.38 0.58
C GLY A 45 22.99 4.31 -0.33
N SER A 46 22.31 3.18 -0.31
CA SER A 46 20.95 3.07 -0.83
C SER A 46 20.01 3.78 0.13
N GLY A 47 19.42 4.87 -0.32
CA GLY A 47 18.18 5.36 0.24
C GLY A 47 17.10 4.32 -0.07
N SER A 48 16.46 3.77 0.94
CA SER A 48 15.25 2.98 0.79
C SER A 48 14.13 3.92 0.35
N GLY A 49 13.89 4.00 -0.97
CA GLY A 49 12.60 4.41 -1.47
C GLY A 49 11.66 3.24 -1.21
N THR A 50 10.67 3.45 -0.37
CA THR A 50 9.53 2.54 -0.23
C THR A 50 8.64 2.74 -1.44
N GLY A 51 8.97 2.10 -2.55
CA GLY A 51 8.04 1.98 -3.68
C GLY A 51 6.81 1.18 -3.23
N SER A 52 5.65 1.59 -3.72
CA SER A 52 4.40 0.86 -3.63
C SER A 52 4.50 -0.46 -4.40
N GLY A 53 5.26 -1.40 -3.90
CA GLY A 53 5.33 -2.75 -4.42
C GLY A 53 5.01 -3.71 -3.30
N SER A 54 4.00 -4.54 -3.46
CA SER A 54 3.70 -5.55 -2.45
C SER A 54 4.99 -6.34 -2.16
N GLY A 55 5.26 -6.61 -0.89
CA GLY A 55 6.43 -7.35 -0.42
C GLY A 55 6.63 -8.74 -1.06
N LEU A 56 5.62 -9.21 -1.83
CA LEU A 56 5.65 -10.46 -2.60
C LEU A 56 6.86 -10.61 -3.52
N ALA A 57 7.35 -9.53 -4.12
CA ALA A 57 8.51 -9.59 -5.01
C ALA A 57 9.80 -10.09 -4.33
N SER A 58 9.91 -9.94 -3.02
CA SER A 58 11.05 -10.35 -2.20
C SER A 58 10.86 -11.70 -1.50
N GLN A 59 9.69 -12.32 -1.58
CA GLN A 59 9.32 -13.53 -0.85
C GLN A 59 9.62 -14.82 -1.63
N ASP A 60 9.84 -15.92 -0.89
CA ASP A 60 9.89 -17.26 -1.50
C ASP A 60 8.46 -17.76 -1.78
N LEU A 61 8.06 -17.66 -3.03
CA LEU A 61 6.73 -18.08 -3.52
C LEU A 61 6.71 -19.52 -4.03
N SER A 62 7.76 -20.31 -3.79
CA SER A 62 7.90 -21.69 -4.28
C SER A 62 6.97 -22.69 -3.59
N GLY A 63 6.30 -22.29 -2.51
CA GLY A 63 5.39 -23.13 -1.74
C GLY A 63 4.28 -23.73 -2.62
N THR A 64 4.33 -25.06 -2.79
CA THR A 64 3.32 -25.82 -3.55
C THR A 64 2.38 -26.57 -2.62
N THR A 65 1.20 -26.95 -3.12
CA THR A 65 0.22 -27.71 -2.36
C THR A 65 -0.48 -28.75 -3.21
N THR A 66 -0.96 -29.81 -2.56
CA THR A 66 -1.90 -30.79 -3.14
C THR A 66 -3.29 -30.66 -2.54
N ASP A 67 -3.49 -29.69 -1.64
CA ASP A 67 -4.78 -29.44 -1.01
C ASP A 67 -5.77 -28.89 -2.06
N GLN A 68 -6.81 -29.67 -2.36
CA GLN A 68 -7.78 -29.33 -3.39
C GLN A 68 -8.62 -28.10 -3.08
N GLN A 69 -8.81 -27.76 -1.79
CA GLN A 69 -9.52 -26.55 -1.39
C GLN A 69 -8.66 -25.31 -1.66
N VAL A 70 -7.36 -25.39 -1.38
CA VAL A 70 -6.40 -24.31 -1.69
C VAL A 70 -6.26 -24.14 -3.21
N LEU A 71 -6.09 -25.21 -3.95
CA LEU A 71 -5.98 -25.14 -5.42
C LEU A 71 -7.24 -24.54 -6.06
N LYS A 72 -8.42 -24.89 -5.52
CA LYS A 72 -9.68 -24.28 -5.96
C LYS A 72 -9.74 -22.79 -5.63
N ALA A 73 -9.34 -22.39 -4.43
CA ALA A 73 -9.30 -20.99 -4.02
C ALA A 73 -8.40 -20.16 -4.93
N VAL A 74 -7.21 -20.66 -5.29
CA VAL A 74 -6.29 -20.03 -6.24
C VAL A 74 -6.91 -19.86 -7.62
N ALA A 75 -7.59 -20.90 -8.12
CA ALA A 75 -8.25 -20.85 -9.42
C ALA A 75 -9.42 -19.86 -9.44
N ASP A 76 -10.25 -19.86 -8.39
CA ASP A 76 -11.38 -18.94 -8.24
C ASP A 76 -10.89 -17.48 -8.08
N TYR A 77 -9.79 -17.28 -7.35
CA TYR A 77 -9.18 -15.95 -7.20
C TYR A 77 -8.63 -15.44 -8.53
N LYS A 78 -7.91 -16.28 -9.28
CA LYS A 78 -7.45 -15.90 -10.62
C LYS A 78 -8.60 -15.47 -11.52
N ALA A 79 -9.70 -16.23 -11.52
CA ALA A 79 -10.88 -15.90 -12.31
C ALA A 79 -11.51 -14.56 -11.89
N TRP A 80 -11.51 -14.27 -10.58
CA TRP A 80 -11.98 -13.01 -10.06
C TRP A 80 -11.06 -11.85 -10.44
N VAL A 81 -9.73 -11.99 -10.32
CA VAL A 81 -8.75 -10.97 -10.74
C VAL A 81 -8.90 -10.64 -12.22
N VAL A 82 -9.07 -11.65 -13.09
CA VAL A 82 -9.31 -11.41 -14.53
C VAL A 82 -10.54 -10.55 -14.73
N ALA A 83 -11.64 -10.82 -14.03
CA ALA A 83 -12.86 -10.03 -14.13
C ALA A 83 -12.70 -8.59 -13.57
N GLU A 84 -11.90 -8.41 -12.50
CA GLU A 84 -11.56 -7.07 -11.99
C GLU A 84 -10.71 -6.30 -13.00
N VAL A 85 -9.75 -6.93 -13.67
CA VAL A 85 -8.92 -6.28 -14.70
C VAL A 85 -9.75 -5.91 -15.94
N ASP A 86 -10.66 -6.78 -16.41
CA ASP A 86 -11.60 -6.45 -17.50
C ASP A 86 -12.42 -5.18 -17.15
N ALA A 87 -12.89 -5.07 -15.90
CA ALA A 87 -13.63 -3.90 -15.44
C ALA A 87 -12.71 -2.67 -15.26
N LEU A 88 -11.46 -2.86 -14.81
CA LEU A 88 -10.45 -1.82 -14.66
C LEU A 88 -10.19 -1.10 -15.99
N VAL A 89 -10.07 -1.84 -17.10
CA VAL A 89 -9.90 -1.25 -18.44
C VAL A 89 -11.03 -0.24 -18.74
N ALA A 90 -12.29 -0.63 -18.43
CA ALA A 90 -13.44 0.22 -18.69
C ALA A 90 -13.52 1.43 -17.75
N ASP A 91 -13.17 1.27 -16.48
CA ASP A 91 -13.22 2.35 -15.49
C ASP A 91 -12.06 3.34 -15.71
N THR A 92 -10.85 2.86 -16.04
CA THR A 92 -9.72 3.69 -16.45
C THR A 92 -10.04 4.50 -17.70
N ALA A 93 -10.67 3.89 -18.71
CA ALA A 93 -11.04 4.59 -19.94
C ALA A 93 -11.98 5.78 -19.68
N LYS A 94 -12.96 5.65 -18.77
CA LYS A 94 -13.86 6.78 -18.39
C LYS A 94 -13.06 7.95 -17.81
N PHE A 95 -12.07 7.66 -16.96
CA PHE A 95 -11.20 8.67 -16.37
C PHE A 95 -10.32 9.34 -17.42
N THR A 96 -9.62 8.54 -18.22
CA THR A 96 -8.68 9.04 -19.23
C THR A 96 -9.38 9.76 -20.38
N ASP A 97 -10.61 9.37 -20.74
CA ASP A 97 -11.45 10.11 -21.69
C ASP A 97 -11.79 11.51 -21.17
N ALA A 98 -12.22 11.64 -19.92
CA ALA A 98 -12.50 12.95 -19.32
C ALA A 98 -11.23 13.84 -19.28
N VAL A 99 -10.05 13.24 -19.04
CA VAL A 99 -8.77 13.95 -19.11
C VAL A 99 -8.49 14.43 -20.53
N ARG A 100 -8.69 13.58 -21.55
CA ARG A 100 -8.47 13.91 -22.97
C ARG A 100 -9.44 14.97 -23.50
N ASP A 101 -10.68 14.92 -23.04
CA ASP A 101 -11.73 15.89 -23.41
C ASP A 101 -11.53 17.27 -22.75
N GLY A 102 -10.62 17.36 -21.79
CA GLY A 102 -10.36 18.60 -21.07
C GLY A 102 -11.38 18.90 -19.97
N ASP A 103 -12.23 17.93 -19.61
CA ASP A 103 -13.23 18.08 -18.55
C ASP A 103 -12.59 17.80 -17.18
N LEU A 104 -12.02 18.88 -16.60
CA LEU A 104 -11.36 18.82 -15.31
C LEU A 104 -12.29 18.33 -14.19
N ALA A 105 -13.56 18.70 -14.23
CA ALA A 105 -14.51 18.34 -13.18
C ALA A 105 -14.86 16.85 -13.24
N GLU A 106 -15.15 16.34 -14.43
CA GLU A 106 -15.42 14.91 -14.62
C GLU A 106 -14.17 14.08 -14.39
N ALA A 107 -12.98 14.52 -14.86
CA ALA A 107 -11.73 13.83 -14.60
C ALA A 107 -11.47 13.66 -13.10
N LYS A 108 -11.64 14.72 -12.30
CA LYS A 108 -11.51 14.63 -10.85
C LYS A 108 -12.53 13.68 -10.21
N LYS A 109 -13.75 13.66 -10.71
CA LYS A 109 -14.80 12.77 -10.21
C LYS A 109 -14.54 11.31 -10.54
N GLN A 110 -13.93 11.02 -11.69
CA GLN A 110 -13.62 9.66 -12.13
C GLN A 110 -12.29 9.12 -11.57
N TYR A 111 -11.45 9.93 -10.95
CA TYR A 111 -10.14 9.54 -10.47
C TYR A 111 -10.21 8.38 -9.47
N ALA A 112 -10.77 8.56 -8.28
CA ALA A 112 -10.89 7.52 -7.28
C ALA A 112 -11.65 6.28 -7.80
N PRO A 113 -12.85 6.40 -8.46
CA PRO A 113 -13.50 5.23 -9.03
C PRO A 113 -12.65 4.44 -10.03
N SER A 114 -11.75 5.09 -10.78
CA SER A 114 -10.89 4.43 -11.76
C SER A 114 -9.80 3.56 -11.13
N ARG A 115 -9.44 3.81 -9.87
CA ARG A 115 -8.42 3.08 -9.12
C ARG A 115 -8.97 1.87 -8.38
N VAL A 116 -10.23 1.90 -7.94
CA VAL A 116 -10.85 0.88 -7.07
C VAL A 116 -10.55 -0.57 -7.51
N ARG A 117 -10.58 -0.86 -8.82
CA ARG A 117 -10.30 -2.20 -9.32
C ARG A 117 -8.84 -2.60 -9.19
N TRP A 118 -7.93 -1.64 -9.36
CA TRP A 118 -6.51 -1.83 -9.15
C TRP A 118 -6.24 -2.14 -7.67
N GLU A 119 -6.69 -1.30 -6.78
CA GLU A 119 -6.53 -1.47 -5.34
C GLU A 119 -7.09 -2.81 -4.81
N ARG A 120 -8.17 -3.32 -5.41
CA ARG A 120 -8.72 -4.63 -5.07
C ARG A 120 -7.83 -5.79 -5.48
N ILE A 121 -7.09 -5.68 -6.56
CA ILE A 121 -6.17 -6.75 -7.02
C ILE A 121 -4.73 -6.55 -6.51
N GLU A 122 -4.45 -5.47 -5.84
CA GLU A 122 -3.12 -5.13 -5.32
C GLU A 122 -2.50 -6.20 -4.40
N PRO A 123 -3.26 -7.08 -3.68
CA PRO A 123 -2.65 -8.19 -2.95
C PRO A 123 -1.72 -9.08 -3.81
N ILE A 124 -1.82 -9.00 -5.14
CA ILE A 124 -0.93 -9.75 -6.06
C ILE A 124 -0.13 -8.84 -6.99
N ALA A 125 -0.07 -7.52 -6.73
CA ALA A 125 0.66 -6.56 -7.57
C ALA A 125 2.14 -6.93 -7.74
N GLY A 126 2.76 -7.52 -6.72
CA GLY A 126 4.12 -8.06 -6.82
C GLY A 126 4.34 -9.15 -7.87
N LEU A 127 3.28 -9.75 -8.42
CA LEU A 127 3.37 -10.65 -9.57
C LEU A 127 3.41 -9.88 -10.91
N VAL A 128 3.13 -8.59 -10.90
CA VAL A 128 3.09 -7.68 -12.07
C VAL A 128 3.85 -6.38 -11.79
N GLU A 129 4.91 -6.42 -10.99
CA GLU A 129 5.70 -5.30 -10.46
C GLU A 129 6.07 -4.24 -11.53
N GLU A 130 6.40 -4.68 -12.77
CA GLU A 130 6.71 -3.74 -13.85
C GLU A 130 5.51 -2.87 -14.25
N ILE A 131 4.30 -3.41 -14.19
CA ILE A 131 3.07 -2.64 -14.48
C ILE A 131 2.72 -1.77 -13.30
N ASP A 132 2.78 -2.31 -12.08
CA ASP A 132 2.60 -1.61 -10.83
C ASP A 132 3.41 -0.30 -10.79
N GLY A 133 4.73 -0.38 -10.98
CA GLY A 133 5.63 0.77 -11.05
C GLY A 133 5.33 1.78 -12.15
N LYS A 134 4.50 1.45 -13.16
CA LYS A 134 4.08 2.37 -14.22
C LYS A 134 2.75 3.04 -13.96
N VAL A 135 1.82 2.33 -13.32
CA VAL A 135 0.44 2.81 -13.18
C VAL A 135 0.20 3.46 -11.84
N ASP A 136 0.89 3.01 -10.78
CA ASP A 136 0.60 3.38 -9.40
C ASP A 136 1.76 3.99 -8.61
N ALA A 137 3.00 3.98 -9.14
CA ALA A 137 4.14 4.56 -8.47
C ALA A 137 3.95 6.07 -8.18
N ARG A 138 4.31 6.46 -6.97
CA ARG A 138 4.17 7.84 -6.46
C ARG A 138 5.37 8.69 -6.82
N VAL A 139 5.22 10.00 -6.72
CA VAL A 139 6.28 10.95 -7.06
C VAL A 139 7.57 10.75 -6.26
N ASP A 140 7.47 10.14 -5.06
CA ASP A 140 8.62 9.86 -4.20
C ASP A 140 9.54 8.75 -4.74
N ASP A 141 9.03 7.93 -5.66
CA ASP A 141 9.80 6.87 -6.34
C ASP A 141 10.65 7.42 -7.50
N PHE A 142 10.55 8.72 -7.79
CA PHE A 142 11.19 9.39 -8.91
C PHE A 142 12.00 10.63 -8.47
N GLU A 143 12.73 11.24 -9.41
CA GLU A 143 13.45 12.51 -9.16
C GLU A 143 12.49 13.71 -8.93
N GLY A 144 11.19 13.47 -8.92
CA GLY A 144 10.14 14.46 -8.69
C GLY A 144 9.15 14.56 -9.83
N VAL A 145 8.23 15.54 -9.72
CA VAL A 145 7.09 15.71 -10.65
C VAL A 145 7.47 16.01 -12.11
N THR A 146 8.71 16.27 -12.41
CA THR A 146 9.19 16.51 -13.79
C THR A 146 9.91 15.31 -14.38
N ASP A 147 10.10 14.25 -13.60
CA ASP A 147 10.72 13.03 -14.09
C ASP A 147 9.88 12.44 -15.24
N PRO A 148 10.49 12.14 -16.40
CA PRO A 148 9.76 11.56 -17.52
C PRO A 148 9.26 10.12 -17.25
N ALA A 149 9.83 9.41 -16.29
CA ALA A 149 9.40 8.09 -15.88
C ALA A 149 8.16 8.13 -14.97
N PHE A 150 7.89 9.27 -14.30
CA PHE A 150 6.69 9.44 -13.49
C PHE A 150 5.45 9.49 -14.38
N THR A 151 4.68 8.40 -14.40
CA THR A 151 3.47 8.20 -15.20
C THR A 151 2.30 7.73 -14.31
N GLY A 152 1.28 7.12 -14.86
CA GLY A 152 0.21 6.49 -14.10
C GLY A 152 -0.82 7.48 -13.50
N TRP A 153 -1.60 6.95 -12.57
CA TRP A 153 -2.68 7.71 -11.91
C TRP A 153 -2.14 8.91 -11.14
N HIS A 154 -1.09 8.77 -10.34
CA HIS A 154 -0.55 9.84 -9.50
C HIS A 154 0.07 10.97 -10.31
N ARG A 155 0.58 10.68 -11.51
CA ARG A 155 0.97 11.74 -12.45
C ARG A 155 -0.21 12.58 -12.91
N LEU A 156 -1.32 11.94 -13.23
CA LEU A 156 -2.57 12.62 -13.62
C LEU A 156 -3.18 13.35 -12.42
N GLU A 157 -3.21 12.74 -11.24
CA GLU A 157 -3.65 13.35 -9.98
C GLU A 157 -2.94 14.68 -9.72
N TYR A 158 -1.60 14.70 -9.79
CA TYR A 158 -0.81 15.92 -9.67
C TYR A 158 -1.28 17.03 -10.62
N HIS A 159 -1.51 16.69 -11.89
CA HIS A 159 -1.99 17.69 -12.85
C HIS A 159 -3.39 18.19 -12.55
N LEU A 160 -4.28 17.29 -12.15
CA LEU A 160 -5.69 17.64 -11.91
C LEU A 160 -5.84 18.51 -10.66
N TRP A 161 -5.15 18.21 -9.56
CA TRP A 161 -5.33 18.91 -8.29
C TRP A 161 -4.30 20.04 -8.08
N GLU A 162 -3.02 19.77 -8.28
CA GLU A 162 -1.98 20.76 -8.01
C GLU A 162 -1.86 21.80 -9.13
N LYS A 163 -1.97 21.38 -10.41
CA LYS A 163 -1.99 22.30 -11.55
C LYS A 163 -3.39 22.82 -11.87
N GLY A 164 -4.44 22.15 -11.42
CA GLY A 164 -5.81 22.49 -11.72
C GLY A 164 -6.13 22.45 -13.22
N SER A 165 -5.52 21.56 -13.99
CA SER A 165 -5.59 21.55 -15.46
C SER A 165 -5.37 20.17 -16.04
N THR A 166 -6.08 19.90 -17.14
CA THR A 166 -5.86 18.75 -18.03
C THR A 166 -4.91 19.08 -19.19
N SER A 167 -4.41 20.32 -19.26
CA SER A 167 -3.54 20.74 -20.37
C SER A 167 -2.19 20.00 -20.31
N GLY A 168 -1.79 19.38 -21.45
CA GLY A 168 -0.54 18.64 -21.57
C GLY A 168 -0.56 17.24 -20.95
N THR A 169 -1.70 16.74 -20.48
CA THR A 169 -1.82 15.43 -19.82
C THR A 169 -2.24 14.29 -20.74
N LYS A 170 -2.64 14.58 -21.98
CA LYS A 170 -3.10 13.56 -22.93
C LYS A 170 -2.12 12.38 -23.06
N GLN A 171 -0.82 12.66 -23.11
CA GLN A 171 0.19 11.61 -23.22
C GLN A 171 0.22 10.66 -22.02
N PHE A 172 -0.06 11.16 -20.81
CA PHE A 172 -0.09 10.35 -19.60
C PHE A 172 -1.38 9.52 -19.54
N ALA A 173 -2.51 10.08 -20.00
CA ALA A 173 -3.75 9.35 -20.15
C ALA A 173 -3.63 8.22 -21.19
N ASP A 174 -3.02 8.49 -22.35
CA ASP A 174 -2.77 7.48 -23.39
C ASP A 174 -1.79 6.40 -22.90
N GLN A 175 -0.80 6.75 -22.06
CA GLN A 175 0.14 5.80 -21.49
C GLN A 175 -0.55 4.91 -20.44
N LEU A 176 -1.37 5.47 -19.55
CA LEU A 176 -2.12 4.72 -18.56
C LEU A 176 -3.02 3.68 -19.21
N ASP A 177 -3.82 4.07 -20.22
CA ASP A 177 -4.66 3.13 -20.97
C ASP A 177 -3.84 1.98 -21.58
N LYS A 178 -2.66 2.29 -22.12
CA LYS A 178 -1.78 1.29 -22.72
C LYS A 178 -1.22 0.33 -21.67
N ASP A 179 -0.83 0.83 -20.50
CA ASP A 179 -0.26 0.00 -19.44
C ASP A 179 -1.34 -0.89 -18.82
N ILE A 180 -2.56 -0.39 -18.63
CA ILE A 180 -3.72 -1.20 -18.19
C ILE A 180 -4.11 -2.24 -19.25
N ALA A 181 -4.09 -1.91 -20.55
CA ALA A 181 -4.31 -2.89 -21.60
C ALA A 181 -3.19 -3.96 -21.66
N THR A 182 -1.98 -3.60 -21.26
CA THR A 182 -0.86 -4.54 -21.12
C THR A 182 -1.09 -5.49 -19.95
N LEU A 183 -1.55 -4.98 -18.81
CA LEU A 183 -1.96 -5.78 -17.65
C LEU A 183 -3.03 -6.80 -18.05
N ASP A 184 -4.08 -6.36 -18.75
CA ASP A 184 -5.17 -7.24 -19.23
C ASP A 184 -4.66 -8.41 -20.07
N GLN A 185 -3.71 -8.15 -20.97
CA GLN A 185 -3.09 -9.20 -21.77
C GLN A 185 -2.23 -10.16 -20.95
N GLN A 186 -1.49 -9.65 -19.94
CA GLN A 186 -0.58 -10.45 -19.13
C GLN A 186 -1.30 -11.32 -18.12
N ILE A 187 -2.35 -10.79 -17.46
CA ILE A 187 -3.05 -11.46 -16.37
C ILE A 187 -3.68 -12.80 -16.80
N GLN A 188 -4.09 -12.91 -18.05
CA GLN A 188 -4.67 -14.14 -18.59
C GLN A 188 -3.68 -15.32 -18.51
N GLY A 189 -2.41 -15.07 -18.85
CA GLY A 189 -1.34 -16.06 -18.85
C GLY A 189 -0.57 -16.20 -17.55
N LEU A 190 -0.78 -15.27 -16.57
CA LEU A 190 -0.02 -15.22 -15.34
C LEU A 190 -0.33 -16.44 -14.46
N GLU A 191 0.71 -17.06 -13.91
CA GLU A 191 0.56 -18.07 -12.87
C GLU A 191 0.35 -17.40 -11.51
N PHE A 192 -0.53 -17.98 -10.70
CA PHE A 192 -0.83 -17.55 -9.35
C PHE A 192 -0.28 -18.58 -8.38
N PRO A 193 0.94 -18.42 -7.85
CA PRO A 193 1.49 -19.35 -6.86
C PRO A 193 0.60 -19.40 -5.62
N PRO A 194 0.26 -20.58 -5.09
CA PRO A 194 -0.55 -20.68 -3.86
C PRO A 194 0.02 -19.90 -2.68
N ALA A 195 1.35 -19.81 -2.57
CA ALA A 195 2.02 -19.02 -1.54
C ALA A 195 1.76 -17.52 -1.70
N ALA A 196 1.81 -16.98 -2.93
CA ALA A 196 1.48 -15.58 -3.21
C ALA A 196 0.02 -15.25 -2.85
N VAL A 197 -0.91 -16.12 -3.24
CA VAL A 197 -2.34 -15.96 -2.93
C VAL A 197 -2.61 -16.00 -1.43
N ALA A 198 -1.85 -16.81 -0.68
CA ALA A 198 -2.03 -16.91 0.78
C ALA A 198 -1.34 -15.78 1.56
N LEU A 199 -0.27 -15.19 1.04
CA LEU A 199 0.53 -14.16 1.72
C LEU A 199 0.11 -12.74 1.34
N GLY A 200 -0.29 -12.51 0.09
CA GLY A 200 -0.58 -11.18 -0.43
C GLY A 200 -1.53 -10.32 0.42
N PRO A 201 -2.61 -10.89 1.00
CA PRO A 201 -3.47 -10.12 1.90
C PRO A 201 -2.75 -9.56 3.12
N ALA A 202 -1.81 -10.32 3.71
CA ALA A 202 -1.08 -9.86 4.88
C ALA A 202 -0.16 -8.69 4.54
N GLU A 203 0.58 -8.82 3.43
CA GLU A 203 1.53 -7.79 2.99
C GLU A 203 0.82 -6.49 2.61
N LEU A 204 -0.28 -6.58 1.87
CA LEU A 204 -1.04 -5.38 1.53
C LEU A 204 -1.65 -4.69 2.76
N ILE A 205 -2.25 -5.44 3.68
CA ILE A 205 -2.82 -4.85 4.90
C ILE A 205 -1.72 -4.25 5.79
N GLU A 206 -0.50 -4.84 5.82
CA GLU A 206 0.66 -4.26 6.49
C GLU A 206 1.06 -2.93 5.83
N GLU A 207 1.15 -2.88 4.51
CA GLU A 207 1.44 -1.66 3.75
C GLU A 207 0.42 -0.56 4.03
N VAL A 208 -0.88 -0.88 4.03
CA VAL A 208 -1.93 0.08 4.39
C VAL A 208 -1.73 0.60 5.82
N SER A 209 -1.38 -0.28 6.77
CA SER A 209 -1.21 0.09 8.18
C SER A 209 0.02 0.96 8.45
N GLU A 210 1.10 0.79 7.70
CA GLU A 210 2.38 1.47 7.92
C GLU A 210 2.57 2.69 7.01
N GLY A 211 2.22 2.56 5.73
CA GLY A 211 2.44 3.55 4.69
C GLY A 211 1.19 4.33 4.33
N LYS A 212 0.24 3.70 3.64
CA LYS A 212 -0.93 4.37 3.06
C LYS A 212 -1.76 5.12 4.11
N ILE A 213 -1.87 4.61 5.36
CA ILE A 213 -2.59 5.27 6.47
C ILE A 213 -2.05 6.67 6.83
N THR A 214 -0.88 7.05 6.34
CA THR A 214 -0.33 8.41 6.54
C THR A 214 -1.04 9.46 5.68
N GLY A 215 -1.72 9.04 4.61
CA GLY A 215 -2.40 9.89 3.62
C GLY A 215 -1.46 10.41 2.55
N GLU A 216 -0.44 9.66 2.23
CA GLU A 216 0.51 10.00 1.15
C GLU A 216 0.20 9.29 -0.17
N GLU A 217 -0.73 8.34 -0.17
CA GLU A 217 -1.16 7.63 -1.37
C GLU A 217 -1.78 8.61 -2.37
N ASP A 218 -2.95 9.10 -2.06
CA ASP A 218 -3.66 10.09 -2.85
C ASP A 218 -3.35 11.52 -2.38
N ARG A 219 -2.08 11.85 -2.41
CA ARG A 219 -1.48 13.06 -1.86
C ARG A 219 -2.15 14.37 -2.25
N TYR A 220 -2.67 14.44 -3.46
CA TYR A 220 -3.24 15.68 -4.01
C TYR A 220 -4.77 15.67 -3.99
N SER A 221 -5.38 14.55 -4.28
CA SER A 221 -6.83 14.37 -4.32
C SER A 221 -7.45 14.18 -2.93
N ARG A 222 -6.70 13.53 -2.03
CA ARG A 222 -7.14 13.11 -0.70
C ARG A 222 -8.24 12.07 -0.73
N THR A 223 -8.20 11.19 -1.71
CA THR A 223 -9.16 10.11 -1.88
C THR A 223 -8.73 8.78 -1.29
N ASP A 224 -7.68 8.75 -0.49
CA ASP A 224 -7.05 7.58 0.15
C ASP A 224 -8.05 6.57 0.78
N LEU A 225 -9.19 7.04 1.30
CA LEU A 225 -10.18 6.14 1.90
C LEU A 225 -10.88 5.22 0.89
N TRP A 226 -10.91 5.60 -0.39
CA TRP A 226 -11.38 4.72 -1.45
C TRP A 226 -10.41 3.56 -1.67
N ASP A 227 -9.13 3.86 -1.60
CA ASP A 227 -8.06 2.88 -1.79
C ASP A 227 -8.00 1.93 -0.59
N PHE A 228 -8.11 2.44 0.64
CA PHE A 228 -8.16 1.59 1.83
C PHE A 228 -9.33 0.60 1.81
N ASP A 229 -10.53 1.06 1.47
CA ASP A 229 -11.71 0.20 1.36
C ASP A 229 -11.50 -0.89 0.29
N ALA A 230 -10.96 -0.50 -0.86
CA ALA A 230 -10.69 -1.42 -1.95
C ALA A 230 -9.58 -2.44 -1.61
N ASN A 231 -8.51 -2.03 -0.92
CA ASN A 231 -7.45 -2.91 -0.43
C ASN A 231 -7.98 -3.94 0.57
N VAL A 232 -8.82 -3.48 1.50
CA VAL A 232 -9.48 -4.36 2.50
C VAL A 232 -10.41 -5.35 1.79
N ASP A 233 -11.20 -4.89 0.81
CA ASP A 233 -12.08 -5.75 0.01
C ASP A 233 -11.32 -6.82 -0.78
N GLY A 234 -10.21 -6.46 -1.43
CA GLY A 234 -9.38 -7.38 -2.18
C GLY A 234 -8.73 -8.44 -1.28
N SER A 235 -8.20 -8.02 -0.13
CA SER A 235 -7.63 -8.91 0.88
C SER A 235 -8.68 -9.84 1.48
N ARG A 236 -9.87 -9.31 1.75
CA ARG A 236 -11.03 -10.10 2.23
C ARG A 236 -11.45 -11.15 1.20
N LYS A 237 -11.47 -10.80 -0.08
CA LYS A 237 -11.82 -11.75 -1.15
C LYS A 237 -10.92 -12.98 -1.12
N LEU A 238 -9.62 -12.80 -0.95
CA LEU A 238 -8.66 -13.89 -0.80
C LEU A 238 -8.94 -14.74 0.44
N PHE A 239 -9.13 -14.10 1.61
CA PHE A 239 -9.48 -14.78 2.84
C PHE A 239 -10.76 -15.61 2.69
N GLU A 240 -11.82 -15.06 2.10
CA GLU A 240 -13.10 -15.76 1.88
C GLU A 240 -12.90 -17.03 1.03
N LEU A 241 -12.12 -16.96 -0.03
CA LEU A 241 -11.83 -18.10 -0.89
C LEU A 241 -11.00 -19.17 -0.17
N LEU A 242 -10.07 -18.77 0.71
CA LEU A 242 -9.25 -19.68 1.51
C LEU A 242 -9.96 -20.20 2.76
N THR A 243 -11.07 -19.59 3.19
CA THR A 243 -11.81 -19.92 4.42
C THR A 243 -12.15 -21.42 4.53
N PRO A 244 -12.60 -22.15 3.49
CA PRO A 244 -12.88 -23.56 3.63
C PRO A 244 -11.66 -24.40 4.05
N ALA A 245 -10.49 -24.10 3.52
CA ALA A 245 -9.25 -24.77 3.88
C ALA A 245 -8.73 -24.37 5.27
N LEU A 246 -8.86 -23.10 5.61
CA LEU A 246 -8.47 -22.56 6.92
C LEU A 246 -9.36 -23.08 8.02
N GLN A 247 -10.68 -23.04 7.83
CA GLN A 247 -11.66 -23.50 8.82
C GLN A 247 -11.47 -24.98 9.19
N ALA A 248 -11.02 -25.78 8.22
CA ALA A 248 -10.76 -27.21 8.46
C ALA A 248 -9.47 -27.45 9.28
N LYS A 249 -8.53 -26.51 9.27
CA LYS A 249 -7.22 -26.64 9.92
C LYS A 249 -7.10 -25.80 11.19
N ASP A 250 -7.65 -24.58 11.19
CA ASP A 250 -7.64 -23.65 12.31
C ASP A 250 -8.90 -22.75 12.30
N ALA A 251 -9.94 -23.23 12.94
CA ALA A 251 -11.21 -22.51 13.06
C ALA A 251 -11.10 -21.27 13.96
N ALA A 252 -10.17 -21.25 14.91
CA ALA A 252 -9.96 -20.11 15.80
C ALA A 252 -9.34 -18.94 15.04
N LEU A 253 -8.25 -19.18 14.33
CA LEU A 253 -7.61 -18.16 13.47
C LEU A 253 -8.59 -17.66 12.40
N THR A 254 -9.39 -18.55 11.79
CA THR A 254 -10.41 -18.13 10.81
C THR A 254 -11.40 -17.14 11.41
N ALA A 255 -11.84 -17.36 12.65
CA ALA A 255 -12.76 -16.45 13.33
C ALA A 255 -12.07 -15.12 13.75
N GLU A 256 -10.80 -15.15 14.14
CA GLU A 256 -9.99 -13.97 14.48
C GLU A 256 -9.84 -13.06 13.26
N ILE A 257 -9.46 -13.61 12.11
CA ILE A 257 -9.32 -12.85 10.85
C ILE A 257 -10.67 -12.24 10.43
N ALA A 258 -11.76 -13.01 10.50
CA ALA A 258 -13.09 -12.50 10.16
C ALA A 258 -13.50 -11.34 11.08
N ALA A 259 -13.17 -11.41 12.37
CA ALA A 259 -13.42 -10.32 13.32
C ALA A 259 -12.55 -9.11 13.05
N GLY A 260 -11.28 -9.30 12.62
CA GLY A 260 -10.38 -8.24 12.21
C GLY A 260 -10.92 -7.44 11.02
N PHE A 261 -11.34 -8.11 9.95
CA PHE A 261 -12.03 -7.45 8.82
C PHE A 261 -13.26 -6.66 9.26
N ALA A 262 -14.11 -7.25 10.11
CA ALA A 262 -15.30 -6.56 10.59
C ALA A 262 -14.99 -5.31 11.44
N ALA A 263 -13.86 -5.29 12.14
CA ALA A 263 -13.41 -4.12 12.91
C ALA A 263 -12.97 -2.99 11.96
N VAL A 264 -12.16 -3.31 10.95
CA VAL A 264 -11.71 -2.33 9.93
C VAL A 264 -12.90 -1.76 9.16
N ASP A 265 -13.83 -2.61 8.71
CA ASP A 265 -15.06 -2.18 8.02
C ASP A 265 -15.86 -1.19 8.85
N LYS A 266 -16.02 -1.49 10.12
CA LYS A 266 -16.75 -0.59 11.02
C LYS A 266 -16.08 0.76 11.15
N SER A 267 -14.76 0.81 11.14
CA SER A 267 -13.99 2.05 11.22
C SER A 267 -14.07 2.84 9.92
N LEU A 268 -14.00 2.18 8.76
CA LEU A 268 -14.17 2.82 7.44
C LEU A 268 -15.59 3.33 7.22
N ALA A 269 -16.61 2.58 7.66
CA ALA A 269 -18.01 2.97 7.52
C ALA A 269 -18.38 4.30 8.23
N GLU A 270 -17.57 4.76 9.19
CA GLU A 270 -17.74 6.08 9.82
C GLU A 270 -17.50 7.23 8.82
N TYR A 271 -16.81 6.97 7.72
CA TYR A 271 -16.40 7.92 6.68
C TYR A 271 -17.06 7.64 5.32
N GLU A 272 -17.86 6.57 5.24
CA GLU A 272 -18.59 6.21 4.02
C GLU A 272 -19.88 7.06 3.88
N ASN A 273 -20.08 7.61 2.70
CA ASN A 273 -21.27 8.40 2.35
C ASN A 273 -22.31 7.53 1.63
N ALA A 274 -23.53 8.03 1.56
CA ALA A 274 -24.58 7.41 0.77
C ALA A 274 -24.15 7.26 -0.70
N GLY A 275 -24.15 6.02 -1.21
CA GLY A 275 -23.76 5.71 -2.58
C GLY A 275 -22.35 5.15 -2.73
N GLY A 276 -21.69 4.79 -1.63
CA GLY A 276 -20.38 4.12 -1.64
C GLY A 276 -19.24 5.07 -2.00
N THR A 277 -19.37 6.34 -1.64
CA THR A 277 -18.28 7.33 -1.74
C THR A 277 -17.74 7.60 -0.33
N PHE A 278 -16.51 8.08 -0.24
CA PHE A 278 -15.88 8.36 1.05
C PHE A 278 -15.65 9.87 1.24
N ASP A 279 -15.62 10.27 2.49
CA ASP A 279 -15.11 11.58 2.89
C ASP A 279 -13.61 11.70 2.50
N PRO A 280 -13.10 12.91 2.26
CA PRO A 280 -11.68 13.08 1.98
C PRO A 280 -10.84 12.65 3.19
N TYR A 281 -9.66 12.08 2.93
CA TYR A 281 -8.71 11.64 3.97
C TYR A 281 -8.49 12.68 5.07
N THR A 282 -8.56 13.97 4.75
CA THR A 282 -8.42 15.06 5.72
C THR A 282 -9.54 15.13 6.77
N ALA A 283 -10.62 14.38 6.58
CA ALA A 283 -11.69 14.25 7.59
C ALA A 283 -11.29 13.32 8.73
N LEU A 284 -10.32 12.40 8.52
CA LEU A 284 -9.83 11.47 9.54
C LEU A 284 -9.23 12.23 10.73
N GLN A 285 -9.74 11.95 11.91
CA GLN A 285 -9.18 12.48 13.15
C GLN A 285 -7.95 11.65 13.57
N ALA A 286 -7.03 12.26 14.32
CA ALA A 286 -5.81 11.60 14.78
C ALA A 286 -6.10 10.31 15.59
N GLY A 287 -7.18 10.31 16.39
CA GLY A 287 -7.62 9.13 17.16
C GLY A 287 -8.09 8.00 16.26
N ASP A 288 -8.78 8.32 15.15
CA ASP A 288 -9.30 7.33 14.21
C ASP A 288 -8.17 6.72 13.38
N LYS A 289 -7.19 7.51 12.95
CA LYS A 289 -5.98 7.00 12.31
C LYS A 289 -5.25 5.99 13.19
N THR A 290 -5.03 6.33 14.47
CA THR A 290 -4.36 5.43 15.41
C THR A 290 -5.16 4.16 15.63
N ARG A 291 -6.49 4.24 15.70
CA ARG A 291 -7.38 3.08 15.83
C ARG A 291 -7.29 2.20 14.58
N MET A 292 -7.50 2.76 13.39
CA MET A 292 -7.45 2.02 12.13
C MET A 292 -6.07 1.38 11.91
N GLN A 293 -5.00 2.10 12.21
CA GLN A 293 -3.63 1.56 12.13
C GLN A 293 -3.46 0.32 13.01
N ALA A 294 -3.95 0.36 14.26
CA ALA A 294 -3.88 -0.78 15.17
C ALA A 294 -4.76 -1.96 14.72
N GLU A 295 -5.95 -1.69 14.18
CA GLU A 295 -6.86 -2.70 13.64
C GLU A 295 -6.24 -3.39 12.39
N LEU A 296 -5.67 -2.61 11.47
CA LEU A 296 -4.99 -3.12 10.28
C LEU A 296 -3.74 -3.94 10.63
N ALA A 297 -2.89 -3.44 11.54
CA ALA A 297 -1.70 -4.15 11.99
C ALA A 297 -2.06 -5.50 12.64
N SER A 298 -3.10 -5.53 13.49
CA SER A 298 -3.57 -6.81 14.08
C SER A 298 -4.12 -7.76 13.02
N LEU A 299 -4.85 -7.26 12.04
CA LEU A 299 -5.39 -8.06 10.94
C LEU A 299 -4.26 -8.63 10.07
N SER A 300 -3.24 -7.83 9.75
CA SER A 300 -2.06 -8.27 8.99
C SER A 300 -1.32 -9.38 9.71
N GLU A 301 -1.07 -9.25 11.03
CA GLU A 301 -0.44 -10.29 11.84
C GLU A 301 -1.21 -11.63 11.79
N ASP A 302 -2.54 -11.59 11.80
CA ASP A 302 -3.37 -12.79 11.72
C ASP A 302 -3.38 -13.38 10.31
N LEU A 303 -3.47 -12.56 9.27
CA LEU A 303 -3.37 -12.98 7.87
C LEU A 303 -2.03 -13.63 7.55
N ALA A 304 -0.92 -13.12 8.12
CA ALA A 304 0.43 -13.67 7.92
C ALA A 304 0.61 -15.11 8.42
N LYS A 305 -0.31 -15.60 9.25
CA LYS A 305 -0.31 -17.00 9.73
C LYS A 305 -0.88 -17.99 8.69
N ILE A 306 -1.64 -17.49 7.71
CA ILE A 306 -2.35 -18.31 6.71
C ILE A 306 -1.42 -19.26 5.96
N PRO A 307 -0.28 -18.84 5.37
CA PRO A 307 0.61 -19.75 4.65
C PRO A 307 1.09 -20.90 5.53
N GLY A 308 1.42 -20.60 6.80
CA GLY A 308 1.86 -21.59 7.76
C GLY A 308 0.81 -22.64 8.09
N VAL A 309 -0.43 -22.22 8.31
CA VAL A 309 -1.59 -23.11 8.59
C VAL A 309 -1.91 -23.98 7.38
N LEU A 310 -1.83 -23.42 6.18
CA LEU A 310 -2.09 -24.15 4.93
C LEU A 310 -0.92 -25.04 4.49
N GLY A 311 0.25 -24.93 5.13
CA GLY A 311 1.45 -25.69 4.76
C GLY A 311 2.12 -25.19 3.49
N LEU A 312 2.00 -23.90 3.19
CA LEU A 312 2.51 -23.23 1.99
C LEU A 312 3.87 -22.55 2.21
N LYS A 313 4.61 -22.93 3.27
CA LYS A 313 5.96 -22.41 3.49
C LYS A 313 6.90 -22.99 2.45
N GLY A 314 7.64 -22.12 1.72
CA GLY A 314 8.78 -22.48 0.91
C GLY A 314 9.96 -22.94 1.77
#